data_d22a5aa6293ee02c513f11000c3668d2
#
_entry.id   d22a5aa6293ee02c513f11000c3668d2
#
_cell.length_a   1.000
_cell.length_b   1.000
_cell.length_c   1.000
_cell.angle_alpha   90.00
_cell.angle_beta   90.00
_cell.angle_gamma   90.00
#
_symmetry.space_group_name_H-M   'P 1'
#
loop_
_entity.id
_entity.type
_entity.pdbx_description
1 polymer ?
#
loop_
_entity_poly.entity_id
_entity_poly.type
_entity_poly.pdbx_seq_one_letter_code
_entity_poly.pdbx_strand_id
1 'polypeptide(L)'
;RSEIKPQALDWLFCQAANYPFNVSCDNLDGDFEPDRYQFRNKVREQVLAYLRDKNIPPRAQLFINALHLFYNTPELTPEQFPYQENPLVN
;
A
#
# COMPACT_ATOMS: atom_id res chain seq x y z
N ARG A 1 -11.25 -11.58 -3.98
CA ARG A 1 -11.74 -10.50 -3.18
C ARG A 1 -11.12 -9.20 -3.59
N SER A 2 -11.79 -8.16 -3.30
CA SER A 2 -11.42 -6.85 -3.80
C SER A 2 -10.72 -5.99 -2.76
N GLU A 3 -10.12 -6.62 -1.76
CA GLU A 3 -9.46 -5.85 -0.72
C GLU A 3 -8.13 -5.26 -1.16
N ILE A 4 -7.56 -5.78 -2.23
CA ILE A 4 -6.21 -5.37 -2.63
C ILE A 4 -6.18 -3.91 -3.05
N LYS A 5 -7.11 -3.49 -3.91
CA LYS A 5 -7.07 -2.11 -4.40
C LYS A 5 -7.35 -1.08 -3.31
N PRO A 6 -8.36 -1.28 -2.45
CA PRO A 6 -8.55 -0.32 -1.37
C PRO A 6 -7.35 -0.22 -0.45
N GLN A 7 -6.70 -1.34 -0.14
CA GLN A 7 -5.54 -1.29 0.72
C GLN A 7 -4.34 -0.67 0.05
N ALA A 8 -4.23 -0.85 -1.26
CA ALA A 8 -3.16 -0.18 -1.99
C ALA A 8 -3.32 1.33 -1.90
N LEU A 9 -4.55 1.81 -2.04
CA LEU A 9 -4.81 3.24 -1.88
C LEU A 9 -4.50 3.71 -0.47
N ASP A 10 -4.88 2.92 0.53
CA ASP A 10 -4.55 3.27 1.91
C ASP A 10 -3.05 3.38 2.11
N TRP A 11 -2.30 2.48 1.51
CA TRP A 11 -0.85 2.51 1.64
C TRP A 11 -0.28 3.77 1.00
N LEU A 12 -0.80 4.13 -0.18
CA LEU A 12 -0.37 5.37 -0.82
C LEU A 12 -0.68 6.57 0.07
N PHE A 13 -1.86 6.60 0.67
CA PHE A 13 -2.23 7.68 1.56
C PHE A 13 -1.30 7.75 2.76
N CYS A 14 -1.03 6.61 3.37
CA CYS A 14 -0.17 6.58 4.54
C CYS A 14 1.22 7.07 4.20
N GLN A 15 1.75 6.65 3.06
CA GLN A 15 3.08 7.08 2.66
C GLN A 15 3.11 8.58 2.39
N ALA A 16 2.07 9.10 1.74
CA ALA A 16 2.01 10.53 1.47
C ALA A 16 1.90 11.34 2.75
N ALA A 17 1.37 10.76 3.80
CA ALA A 17 1.24 11.41 5.10
C ALA A 17 2.39 11.09 6.05
N ASN A 18 3.36 10.31 5.60
CA ASN A 18 4.46 9.85 6.45
C ASN A 18 3.93 9.12 7.68
N TYR A 19 2.96 8.26 7.47
CA TYR A 19 2.30 7.52 8.53
C TYR A 19 2.52 6.03 8.29
N PRO A 20 2.82 5.26 9.32
CA PRO A 20 3.08 3.83 9.12
C PRO A 20 1.84 3.11 8.59
N PHE A 21 2.07 2.18 7.69
CA PHE A 21 1.01 1.39 7.09
C PHE A 21 1.10 -0.05 7.55
N ASN A 22 -0.03 -0.61 7.93
CA ASN A 22 -0.13 -2.03 8.24
C ASN A 22 -1.28 -2.59 7.44
N VAL A 23 -0.98 -3.63 6.66
CA VAL A 23 -2.03 -4.25 5.87
C VAL A 23 -3.06 -4.87 6.79
N SER A 24 -4.33 -4.68 6.43
CA SER A 24 -5.43 -5.24 7.21
C SER A 24 -5.76 -6.62 6.65
N CYS A 25 -5.75 -7.61 7.51
CA CYS A 25 -6.06 -8.97 7.14
C CYS A 25 -7.32 -9.47 7.83
N ASP A 26 -8.17 -8.55 8.23
CA ASP A 26 -9.36 -8.92 8.99
C ASP A 26 -10.28 -9.84 8.24
N ASN A 27 -10.28 -9.74 6.92
CA ASN A 27 -11.16 -10.56 6.10
C ASN A 27 -10.52 -11.87 5.67
N LEU A 28 -9.30 -12.09 6.07
CA LEU A 28 -8.66 -13.37 5.82
C LEU A 28 -8.94 -14.28 6.98
N ASP A 29 -8.95 -15.57 6.70
CA ASP A 29 -9.00 -16.52 7.79
C ASP A 29 -7.72 -16.36 8.56
N GLY A 30 -7.81 -15.78 9.73
CA GLY A 30 -6.67 -15.30 10.44
C GLY A 30 -5.70 -16.35 10.93
N ASP A 31 -5.93 -17.58 10.54
CA ASP A 31 -5.09 -18.66 11.04
C ASP A 31 -3.75 -18.75 10.37
N PHE A 32 -3.55 -18.03 9.28
CA PHE A 32 -2.39 -18.27 8.42
C PHE A 32 -1.51 -17.05 8.34
N GLU A 33 -0.53 -17.00 9.21
CA GLU A 33 0.46 -15.94 9.18
C GLU A 33 1.15 -15.82 7.81
N PRO A 34 1.49 -16.92 7.15
CA PRO A 34 2.09 -16.79 5.82
C PRO A 34 1.23 -16.01 4.84
N ASP A 35 -0.09 -16.12 4.98
CA ASP A 35 -0.99 -15.43 4.06
C ASP A 35 -0.92 -13.93 4.22
N ARG A 36 -0.60 -13.45 5.42
CA ARG A 36 -0.46 -12.02 5.64
C ARG A 36 0.64 -11.43 4.78
N TYR A 37 1.78 -12.11 4.73
CA TYR A 37 2.91 -11.62 3.94
C TYR A 37 2.61 -11.68 2.46
N GLN A 38 2.00 -12.76 2.01
CA GLN A 38 1.61 -12.86 0.62
C GLN A 38 0.62 -11.77 0.25
N PHE A 39 -0.36 -11.55 1.10
CA PHE A 39 -1.38 -10.54 0.83
C PHE A 39 -0.75 -9.16 0.78
N ARG A 40 0.13 -8.86 1.73
CA ARG A 40 0.80 -7.57 1.75
C ARG A 40 1.60 -7.34 0.47
N ASN A 41 2.28 -8.39 0.00
CA ASN A 41 3.07 -8.24 -1.22
C ASN A 41 2.18 -8.09 -2.44
N LYS A 42 0.99 -8.66 -2.43
CA LYS A 42 0.04 -8.42 -3.51
C LYS A 42 -0.47 -6.98 -3.48
N VAL A 43 -0.70 -6.45 -2.30
CA VAL A 43 -1.08 -5.05 -2.16
C VAL A 43 0.06 -4.18 -2.70
N ARG A 44 1.29 -4.52 -2.37
CA ARG A 44 2.44 -3.79 -2.87
C ARG A 44 2.48 -3.79 -4.40
N GLU A 45 2.21 -4.95 -5.01
CA GLU A 45 2.19 -5.02 -6.46
C GLU A 45 1.18 -4.05 -7.06
N GLN A 46 0.03 -3.93 -6.41
CA GLN A 46 -0.98 -2.99 -6.89
C GLN A 46 -0.52 -1.54 -6.71
N VAL A 47 0.16 -1.26 -5.60
CA VAL A 47 0.72 0.08 -5.40
C VAL A 47 1.69 0.40 -6.54
N LEU A 48 2.59 -0.52 -6.84
CA LEU A 48 3.57 -0.28 -7.90
C LEU A 48 2.90 -0.12 -9.25
N ALA A 49 1.83 -0.88 -9.49
CA ALA A 49 1.10 -0.74 -10.74
C ALA A 49 0.45 0.65 -10.85
N TYR A 50 -0.13 1.12 -9.76
CA TYR A 50 -0.70 2.47 -9.77
C TYR A 50 0.36 3.52 -10.09
N LEU A 51 1.54 3.38 -9.51
CA LEU A 51 2.61 4.35 -9.74
C LEU A 51 3.15 4.24 -11.16
N ARG A 52 3.34 3.00 -11.64
CA ARG A 52 3.90 2.80 -12.97
C ARG A 52 2.96 3.27 -14.06
N ASP A 53 1.69 2.92 -13.93
CA ASP A 53 0.72 3.19 -14.98
C ASP A 53 0.04 4.55 -14.82
N LYS A 54 0.30 5.21 -13.70
CA LYS A 54 -0.27 6.54 -13.42
C LYS A 54 -1.77 6.53 -13.53
N ASN A 55 -2.38 5.49 -12.98
CA ASN A 55 -3.83 5.33 -13.05
C ASN A 55 -4.47 5.32 -11.68
N ILE A 56 -3.87 6.01 -10.72
CA ILE A 56 -4.52 6.22 -9.43
C ILE A 56 -5.85 6.92 -9.68
N PRO A 57 -6.94 6.45 -9.08
CA PRO A 57 -8.22 7.11 -9.28
C PRO A 57 -8.13 8.61 -8.98
N PRO A 58 -8.81 9.46 -9.77
CA PRO A 58 -8.60 10.90 -9.66
C PRO A 58 -8.83 11.47 -8.27
N ARG A 59 -9.86 11.01 -7.58
CA ARG A 59 -10.12 11.54 -6.23
C ARG A 59 -9.03 11.14 -5.26
N ALA A 60 -8.54 9.91 -5.39
CA ALA A 60 -7.42 9.47 -4.56
C ALA A 60 -6.18 10.28 -4.85
N GLN A 61 -5.95 10.60 -6.12
CA GLN A 61 -4.80 11.40 -6.48
C GLN A 61 -4.88 12.80 -5.87
N LEU A 62 -6.07 13.39 -5.89
CA LEU A 62 -6.25 14.70 -5.26
C LEU A 62 -5.95 14.65 -3.77
N PHE A 63 -6.40 13.59 -3.12
CA PHE A 63 -6.16 13.42 -1.69
C PHE A 63 -4.66 13.25 -1.42
N ILE A 64 -3.99 12.45 -2.25
CA ILE A 64 -2.54 12.26 -2.12
C ILE A 64 -1.82 13.60 -2.25
N ASN A 65 -2.22 14.39 -3.25
CA ASN A 65 -1.59 15.69 -3.45
C ASN A 65 -1.77 16.59 -2.24
N ALA A 66 -2.97 16.56 -1.65
CA ALA A 66 -3.22 17.36 -0.46
C ALA A 66 -2.38 16.88 0.73
N LEU A 67 -2.20 15.57 0.86
CA LEU A 67 -1.38 15.04 1.93
C LEU A 67 0.08 15.45 1.77
N HIS A 68 0.60 15.42 0.54
CA HIS A 68 1.96 15.88 0.30
C HIS A 68 2.15 17.34 0.73
N LEU A 69 1.17 18.17 0.39
CA LEU A 69 1.26 19.57 0.76
C LEU A 69 1.19 19.76 2.27
N PHE A 70 0.24 19.08 2.89
CA PHE A 70 0.02 19.27 4.32
C PHE A 70 1.20 18.77 5.15
N TYR A 71 1.73 17.61 4.79
CA TYR A 71 2.79 16.98 5.55
C TYR A 71 4.18 17.25 5.01
N ASN A 72 4.27 17.95 3.90
CA ASN A 72 5.55 18.27 3.28
C ASN A 72 6.36 17.00 3.00
N THR A 73 5.73 16.03 2.39
CA THR A 73 6.36 14.75 2.10
C THR A 73 6.83 14.70 0.65
N PRO A 74 7.86 13.90 0.38
CA PRO A 74 8.35 13.78 -0.99
C PRO A 74 7.40 12.98 -1.86
N GLU A 75 7.59 13.12 -3.17
CA GLU A 75 6.79 12.41 -4.13
C GLU A 75 6.91 10.91 -3.93
N LEU A 76 5.81 10.20 -4.21
CA LEU A 76 5.79 8.75 -4.04
C LEU A 76 6.66 8.07 -5.09
N THR A 77 7.47 7.14 -4.65
CA THR A 77 8.32 6.34 -5.53
C THR A 77 8.25 4.88 -5.11
N PRO A 78 8.56 3.97 -6.05
CA PRO A 78 8.51 2.54 -5.71
C PRO A 78 9.40 2.14 -4.54
N GLU A 79 10.51 2.81 -4.36
CA GLU A 79 11.44 2.46 -3.29
C GLU A 79 10.84 2.64 -1.90
N GLN A 80 9.78 3.41 -1.80
CA GLN A 80 9.13 3.64 -0.52
C GLN A 80 8.20 2.50 -0.12
N PHE A 81 8.02 1.51 -1.00
CA PHE A 81 7.08 0.41 -0.77
C PHE A 81 7.83 -0.91 -0.89
N PRO A 82 8.61 -1.27 0.12
CA PRO A 82 9.50 -2.43 0.00
C PRO A 82 8.74 -3.75 0.07
N TYR A 83 9.29 -4.73 -0.63
CA TYR A 83 8.84 -6.11 -0.53
C TYR A 83 9.18 -6.63 0.87
N GLN A 84 8.30 -7.44 1.43
CA GLN A 84 8.55 -8.01 2.73
C GLN A 84 8.57 -9.52 2.66
N GLU A 85 9.67 -10.09 3.10
CA GLU A 85 9.76 -11.54 3.16
C GLU A 85 9.13 -12.05 4.44
N ASN A 86 8.57 -13.24 4.34
CA ASN A 86 8.06 -13.91 5.52
C ASN A 86 9.24 -14.51 6.30
N PRO A 87 9.50 -14.04 7.51
CA PRO A 87 10.65 -14.54 8.26
C PRO A 87 10.54 -16.00 8.67
N LEU A 88 9.36 -16.57 8.55
CA LEU A 88 9.16 -17.97 8.91
C LEU A 88 9.43 -18.92 7.74
N VAL A 89 9.68 -18.38 6.58
CA VAL A 89 9.91 -19.17 5.37
C VAL A 89 11.29 -18.85 4.86
N ASN A 90 12.08 -19.86 4.69
CA ASN A 90 13.42 -19.67 4.15
C ASN A 90 13.55 -20.31 2.82
#